data_f81b58483dbc171c08b5a2d6532c6fa3
#
_entry.id   f81b58483dbc171c08b5a2d6532c6fa3
#
_cell.length_a   1.000
_cell.length_b   1.000
_cell.length_c   1.000
_cell.angle_alpha   90.00
_cell.angle_beta   90.00
_cell.angle_gamma   90.00
#
_symmetry.space_group_name_H-M   'P 1'
#
loop_
_entity.id
_entity.type
_entity.pdbx_description
1 polymer ?
#
loop_
_entity_poly.entity_id
_entity_poly.type
_entity_poly.pdbx_seq_one_letter_code
_entity_poly.pdbx_strand_id
1 'polypeptide(L)'
;MKNILIRNYEETKEEILINYDKDSFSVSWQQNETWELSVTVPRTKGNQITFDLIDYENYVVFDGQQYSIKQMRSYASGSQIYKDIVATHIYYTIQDGRQYDTVSGTKSINDLLTHIFKAGNRGFSWEVVDPNNVFLKKEQENFGNDNYLNLINEILEDYGAVVIPNNKHLIFYPISEYGNITEQQIRYKYNTDEVSFDIDTYALKTQIKGYGKLKENANTDNLKDSDYVFPPVTYTSAESEKWGIRIQDPVEDERYTIQNNMLEYLKQQLHDYPDVSGSVTLKWALSLNKGDKVLFVYEPLSLSTYIQVVGITTYPAIPNKAPEIVLSNTKKTITSILANLARKGLM
;
A
#
# COMPACT_ATOMS: atom_id res chain seq x y z
N MET A 1 -22.63 -16.69 6.97
CA MET A 1 -21.16 -16.67 6.94
C MET A 1 -20.71 -17.26 5.62
N LYS A 2 -19.74 -16.70 4.94
CA LYS A 2 -19.15 -17.28 3.72
C LYS A 2 -18.27 -18.48 4.13
N ASN A 3 -18.24 -19.52 3.30
CA ASN A 3 -17.40 -20.68 3.57
C ASN A 3 -15.92 -20.35 3.30
N ILE A 4 -15.04 -20.95 4.10
CA ILE A 4 -13.61 -21.00 3.82
C ILE A 4 -13.37 -22.33 3.11
N LEU A 5 -12.68 -22.32 1.98
CA LEU A 5 -12.32 -23.51 1.23
C LEU A 5 -10.79 -23.68 1.26
N ILE A 6 -10.35 -24.92 1.35
CA ILE A 6 -8.93 -25.28 1.17
C ILE A 6 -8.82 -26.01 -0.15
N ARG A 7 -7.90 -25.57 -1.00
CA ARG A 7 -7.66 -26.12 -2.35
C ARG A 7 -6.19 -26.48 -2.48
N ASN A 8 -5.90 -27.64 -3.09
CA ASN A 8 -4.51 -27.99 -3.37
C ASN A 8 -3.91 -27.13 -4.49
N TYR A 9 -2.59 -27.11 -4.57
CA TYR A 9 -1.84 -26.30 -5.55
C TYR A 9 -2.24 -26.59 -7.01
N GLU A 10 -2.49 -27.85 -7.34
CA GLU A 10 -2.92 -28.29 -8.68
C GLU A 10 -4.40 -27.98 -8.99
N GLU A 11 -5.13 -27.41 -8.03
CA GLU A 11 -6.56 -27.07 -8.11
C GLU A 11 -7.47 -28.26 -8.47
N THR A 12 -7.06 -29.48 -8.15
CA THR A 12 -7.79 -30.73 -8.42
C THR A 12 -8.64 -31.20 -7.25
N LYS A 13 -8.37 -30.67 -6.02
CA LYS A 13 -9.09 -31.00 -4.79
C LYS A 13 -9.45 -29.72 -4.04
N GLU A 14 -10.69 -29.66 -3.57
CA GLU A 14 -11.19 -28.55 -2.77
C GLU A 14 -12.14 -29.06 -1.69
N GLU A 15 -11.96 -28.59 -0.45
CA GLU A 15 -12.74 -28.99 0.70
C GLU A 15 -13.14 -27.80 1.55
N ILE A 16 -14.34 -27.84 2.12
CA ILE A 16 -14.81 -26.79 3.06
C ILE A 16 -14.07 -26.93 4.39
N LEU A 17 -13.46 -25.84 4.84
CA LEU A 17 -12.84 -25.79 6.16
C LEU A 17 -13.91 -25.69 7.24
N ILE A 18 -14.01 -26.72 8.06
CA ILE A 18 -14.86 -26.77 9.23
C ILE A 18 -14.01 -26.96 10.49
N ASN A 19 -14.57 -26.67 11.68
CA ASN A 19 -13.89 -26.88 12.96
C ASN A 19 -12.53 -26.14 13.06
N TYR A 20 -12.50 -24.87 12.69
CA TYR A 20 -11.37 -23.97 12.93
C TYR A 20 -11.64 -23.05 14.15
N ASP A 21 -10.59 -22.48 14.70
CA ASP A 21 -10.69 -21.47 15.75
C ASP A 21 -11.23 -20.16 15.16
N LYS A 22 -12.46 -19.82 15.51
CA LYS A 22 -13.14 -18.64 14.99
C LYS A 22 -12.50 -17.33 15.43
N ASP A 23 -11.92 -17.31 16.62
CA ASP A 23 -11.30 -16.11 17.20
C ASP A 23 -9.97 -15.79 16.50
N SER A 24 -9.31 -16.79 15.93
CA SER A 24 -8.07 -16.64 15.15
C SER A 24 -8.30 -16.26 13.70
N PHE A 25 -9.54 -16.38 13.18
CA PHE A 25 -9.82 -16.11 11.78
C PHE A 25 -9.94 -14.62 11.51
N SER A 26 -8.98 -14.09 10.76
CA SER A 26 -8.96 -12.70 10.34
C SER A 26 -8.57 -12.56 8.87
N VAL A 27 -9.05 -11.48 8.25
CA VAL A 27 -8.62 -11.05 6.91
C VAL A 27 -8.17 -9.60 7.02
N SER A 28 -6.90 -9.36 6.74
CA SER A 28 -6.26 -8.05 6.78
C SER A 28 -5.88 -7.60 5.38
N TRP A 29 -6.23 -6.38 5.04
CA TRP A 29 -5.83 -5.73 3.81
C TRP A 29 -5.26 -4.34 4.12
N GLN A 30 -4.14 -4.02 3.49
CA GLN A 30 -3.54 -2.69 3.51
C GLN A 30 -3.17 -2.28 2.09
N GLN A 31 -3.52 -1.07 1.73
CA GLN A 31 -3.39 -0.53 0.37
C GLN A 31 -1.94 -0.58 -0.10
N ASN A 32 -1.72 -1.19 -1.27
CA ASN A 32 -0.41 -1.37 -1.92
C ASN A 32 0.64 -2.15 -1.10
N GLU A 33 0.29 -2.68 0.08
CA GLU A 33 1.24 -3.34 0.99
C GLU A 33 0.91 -4.82 1.19
N THR A 34 -0.22 -5.13 1.86
CA THR A 34 -0.54 -6.50 2.25
C THR A 34 -2.01 -6.86 2.02
N TRP A 35 -2.26 -8.13 1.79
CA TRP A 35 -3.59 -8.72 1.85
C TRP A 35 -3.45 -10.17 2.27
N GLU A 36 -3.81 -10.44 3.51
CA GLU A 36 -3.54 -11.72 4.16
C GLU A 36 -4.79 -12.26 4.88
N LEU A 37 -4.80 -13.57 5.03
CA LEU A 37 -5.78 -14.31 5.78
C LEU A 37 -5.04 -15.19 6.79
N SER A 38 -5.47 -15.15 8.06
CA SER A 38 -4.90 -15.96 9.14
C SER A 38 -5.97 -16.81 9.78
N VAL A 39 -5.65 -18.07 10.11
CA VAL A 39 -6.54 -18.95 10.87
C VAL A 39 -5.77 -20.08 11.56
N THR A 40 -6.21 -20.44 12.76
CA THR A 40 -5.75 -21.64 13.50
C THR A 40 -6.75 -22.77 13.32
N VAL A 41 -6.27 -23.94 12.94
CA VAL A 41 -7.09 -25.12 12.68
C VAL A 41 -6.67 -26.27 13.58
N PRO A 42 -7.53 -26.73 14.54
CA PRO A 42 -7.31 -27.96 15.28
C PRO A 42 -7.65 -29.18 14.41
N ARG A 43 -6.89 -30.25 14.55
CA ARG A 43 -7.22 -31.53 13.89
C ARG A 43 -8.34 -32.21 14.67
N THR A 44 -9.47 -32.44 14.04
CA THR A 44 -10.64 -33.09 14.64
C THR A 44 -11.07 -34.30 13.81
N LYS A 45 -11.94 -35.16 14.37
CA LYS A 45 -12.50 -36.27 13.60
C LYS A 45 -13.33 -35.82 12.38
N GLY A 46 -13.88 -34.60 12.45
CA GLY A 46 -14.74 -34.06 11.39
C GLY A 46 -14.01 -33.35 10.27
N ASN A 47 -12.73 -32.94 10.44
CA ASN A 47 -12.00 -32.15 9.47
C ASN A 47 -10.68 -32.78 8.99
N GLN A 48 -10.50 -34.09 9.15
CA GLN A 48 -9.21 -34.73 8.83
C GLN A 48 -8.78 -34.49 7.40
N ILE A 49 -9.68 -34.65 6.43
CA ILE A 49 -9.37 -34.46 5.00
C ILE A 49 -8.92 -33.03 4.74
N THR A 50 -9.69 -32.06 5.23
CA THR A 50 -9.36 -30.63 5.05
C THR A 50 -8.08 -30.26 5.81
N PHE A 51 -7.89 -30.79 7.04
CA PHE A 51 -6.68 -30.56 7.83
C PHE A 51 -5.43 -31.08 7.12
N ASP A 52 -5.51 -32.27 6.52
CA ASP A 52 -4.39 -32.87 5.77
C ASP A 52 -4.16 -32.13 4.44
N LEU A 53 -5.19 -31.51 3.86
CA LEU A 53 -5.10 -30.66 2.66
C LEU A 53 -4.45 -29.29 2.95
N ILE A 54 -4.47 -28.80 4.20
CA ILE A 54 -3.76 -27.59 4.58
C ILE A 54 -2.26 -27.88 4.51
N ASP A 55 -1.59 -27.33 3.51
CA ASP A 55 -0.14 -27.45 3.33
C ASP A 55 0.42 -26.17 2.69
N TYR A 56 1.73 -25.98 2.79
CA TYR A 56 2.40 -24.83 2.14
C TYR A 56 2.13 -24.84 0.64
N GLU A 57 2.04 -23.64 0.05
CA GLU A 57 1.69 -23.36 -1.35
C GLU A 57 0.27 -23.78 -1.77
N ASN A 58 -0.47 -24.55 -0.98
CA ASN A 58 -1.89 -24.77 -1.19
C ASN A 58 -2.68 -23.48 -0.94
N TYR A 59 -3.94 -23.46 -1.32
CA TYR A 59 -4.74 -22.24 -1.30
C TYR A 59 -5.83 -22.27 -0.24
N VAL A 60 -6.06 -21.11 0.35
CA VAL A 60 -7.31 -20.78 1.04
C VAL A 60 -8.15 -19.93 0.10
N VAL A 61 -9.40 -20.32 -0.12
CA VAL A 61 -10.35 -19.52 -0.91
C VAL A 61 -11.40 -18.96 0.04
N PHE A 62 -11.52 -17.65 0.08
CA PHE A 62 -12.50 -16.96 0.91
C PHE A 62 -13.01 -15.70 0.22
N ASP A 63 -14.33 -15.50 0.25
CA ASP A 63 -15.01 -14.34 -0.35
C ASP A 63 -14.67 -14.12 -1.84
N GLY A 64 -14.54 -15.22 -2.59
CA GLY A 64 -14.18 -15.17 -4.00
C GLY A 64 -12.73 -14.86 -4.30
N GLN A 65 -11.89 -14.67 -3.27
CA GLN A 65 -10.46 -14.41 -3.39
C GLN A 65 -9.65 -15.64 -3.00
N GLN A 66 -8.55 -15.85 -3.68
CA GLN A 66 -7.62 -16.94 -3.45
C GLN A 66 -6.37 -16.43 -2.75
N TYR A 67 -5.93 -17.17 -1.72
CA TYR A 67 -4.75 -16.87 -0.92
C TYR A 67 -3.83 -18.08 -0.91
N SER A 68 -2.55 -17.91 -1.18
CA SER A 68 -1.54 -18.96 -1.08
C SER A 68 -1.01 -19.07 0.35
N ILE A 69 -0.98 -20.27 0.91
CA ILE A 69 -0.44 -20.54 2.26
C ILE A 69 1.08 -20.40 2.21
N LYS A 70 1.59 -19.27 2.68
CA LYS A 70 3.02 -18.95 2.69
C LYS A 70 3.70 -19.24 4.02
N GLN A 71 2.95 -19.19 5.12
CA GLN A 71 3.46 -19.50 6.44
C GLN A 71 2.54 -20.50 7.12
N MET A 72 3.11 -21.57 7.66
CA MET A 72 2.39 -22.58 8.40
C MET A 72 3.23 -23.05 9.58
N ARG A 73 2.61 -23.07 10.77
CA ARG A 73 3.17 -23.67 11.98
C ARG A 73 2.33 -24.84 12.40
N SER A 74 2.88 -26.04 12.42
CA SER A 74 2.23 -27.23 12.95
C SER A 74 2.75 -27.50 14.36
N TYR A 75 1.86 -27.72 15.32
CA TYR A 75 2.23 -27.98 16.71
C TYR A 75 1.20 -28.84 17.42
N ALA A 76 1.59 -29.43 18.58
CA ALA A 76 0.71 -30.15 19.47
C ALA A 76 0.60 -29.41 20.80
N SER A 77 -0.61 -29.40 21.37
CA SER A 77 -0.89 -28.93 22.71
C SER A 77 -1.74 -30.01 23.43
N GLY A 78 -1.15 -30.67 24.41
CA GLY A 78 -1.73 -31.88 24.96
C GLY A 78 -1.88 -32.98 23.90
N SER A 79 -3.08 -33.52 23.75
CA SER A 79 -3.41 -34.52 22.74
C SER A 79 -3.91 -33.93 21.42
N GLN A 80 -4.03 -32.63 21.33
CA GLN A 80 -4.58 -31.92 20.18
C GLN A 80 -3.46 -31.41 19.26
N ILE A 81 -3.61 -31.61 17.94
CA ILE A 81 -2.70 -31.08 16.90
C ILE A 81 -3.36 -29.89 16.26
N TYR A 82 -2.56 -28.86 15.95
CA TYR A 82 -2.98 -27.62 15.35
C TYR A 82 -2.12 -27.24 14.13
N LYS A 83 -2.69 -26.47 13.23
CA LYS A 83 -1.98 -25.72 12.21
C LYS A 83 -2.39 -24.25 12.32
N ASP A 84 -1.41 -23.37 12.57
CA ASP A 84 -1.57 -21.93 12.37
C ASP A 84 -1.12 -21.63 10.95
N ILE A 85 -1.95 -20.96 10.17
CA ILE A 85 -1.64 -20.59 8.79
C ILE A 85 -1.78 -19.10 8.59
N VAL A 86 -0.86 -18.55 7.79
CA VAL A 86 -0.98 -17.23 7.17
C VAL A 86 -0.91 -17.43 5.67
N ALA A 87 -2.00 -17.07 5.00
CA ALA A 87 -2.11 -17.16 3.56
C ALA A 87 -2.16 -15.76 2.95
N THR A 88 -1.26 -15.50 2.01
CA THR A 88 -1.12 -14.22 1.32
C THR A 88 -1.92 -14.25 0.03
N HIS A 89 -2.61 -13.16 -0.30
CA HIS A 89 -3.44 -13.06 -1.50
C HIS A 89 -2.66 -13.45 -2.76
N ILE A 90 -3.30 -14.17 -3.67
CA ILE A 90 -2.66 -14.74 -4.88
C ILE A 90 -1.96 -13.69 -5.75
N TYR A 91 -2.35 -12.41 -5.64
CA TYR A 91 -1.68 -11.29 -6.29
C TYR A 91 -0.17 -11.29 -6.06
N TYR A 92 0.27 -11.57 -4.83
CA TYR A 92 1.69 -11.48 -4.47
C TYR A 92 2.56 -12.57 -5.11
N THR A 93 1.95 -13.62 -5.68
CA THR A 93 2.69 -14.62 -6.48
C THR A 93 3.20 -14.03 -7.81
N ILE A 94 2.80 -12.81 -8.15
CA ILE A 94 3.32 -12.07 -9.30
C ILE A 94 4.84 -11.82 -9.17
N GLN A 95 5.39 -11.77 -7.95
CA GLN A 95 6.83 -11.65 -7.68
C GLN A 95 7.66 -12.79 -8.27
N ASP A 96 7.04 -13.94 -8.57
CA ASP A 96 7.73 -15.09 -9.17
C ASP A 96 7.97 -14.91 -10.68
N GLY A 97 7.46 -13.82 -11.28
CA GLY A 97 7.77 -13.39 -12.63
C GLY A 97 8.90 -12.36 -12.64
N ARG A 98 9.66 -12.30 -13.74
CA ARG A 98 10.75 -11.34 -13.91
C ARG A 98 10.78 -10.80 -15.33
N GLN A 99 10.96 -9.50 -15.48
CA GLN A 99 11.29 -8.85 -16.74
C GLN A 99 12.78 -8.55 -16.77
N TYR A 100 13.46 -9.12 -17.76
CA TYR A 100 14.91 -8.93 -17.92
C TYR A 100 15.25 -7.74 -18.84
N ASP A 101 14.36 -7.42 -19.79
CA ASP A 101 14.56 -6.29 -20.68
C ASP A 101 14.23 -4.97 -19.95
N THR A 102 14.88 -3.90 -20.39
CA THR A 102 14.58 -2.54 -19.91
C THR A 102 13.95 -1.69 -21.00
N VAL A 103 13.24 -0.66 -20.60
CA VAL A 103 12.65 0.35 -21.50
C VAL A 103 12.86 1.75 -20.95
N SER A 104 13.17 2.70 -21.83
CA SER A 104 13.34 4.12 -21.47
C SER A 104 12.44 5.01 -22.32
N GLY A 105 12.38 6.31 -21.98
CA GLY A 105 11.61 7.36 -22.65
C GLY A 105 10.22 7.56 -22.03
N THR A 106 9.48 8.50 -22.57
CA THR A 106 8.14 8.90 -22.05
C THR A 106 7.14 7.76 -22.19
N LYS A 107 6.63 7.25 -21.09
CA LYS A 107 5.73 6.07 -21.01
C LYS A 107 4.42 6.42 -20.30
N SER A 108 3.37 5.74 -20.70
CA SER A 108 2.13 5.66 -19.93
C SER A 108 2.16 4.43 -18.99
N ILE A 109 1.29 4.40 -18.00
CA ILE A 109 1.13 3.24 -17.11
C ILE A 109 0.85 1.94 -17.90
N ASN A 110 0.04 2.03 -18.97
CA ASN A 110 -0.25 0.88 -19.85
C ASN A 110 0.97 0.40 -20.64
N ASP A 111 1.86 1.32 -21.08
CA ASP A 111 3.09 0.95 -21.76
C ASP A 111 4.00 0.14 -20.83
N LEU A 112 4.11 0.55 -19.56
CA LEU A 112 4.93 -0.13 -18.56
C LEU A 112 4.33 -1.49 -18.16
N LEU A 113 3.03 -1.58 -17.93
CA LEU A 113 2.35 -2.85 -17.64
C LEU A 113 2.50 -3.83 -18.81
N THR A 114 2.35 -3.35 -20.05
CA THR A 114 2.60 -4.16 -21.26
C THR A 114 4.05 -4.64 -21.30
N HIS A 115 5.01 -3.80 -20.94
CA HIS A 115 6.43 -4.18 -20.89
C HIS A 115 6.69 -5.25 -19.82
N ILE A 116 6.13 -5.11 -18.61
CA ILE A 116 6.28 -6.12 -17.54
C ILE A 116 5.85 -7.50 -18.03
N PHE A 117 4.67 -7.59 -18.64
CA PHE A 117 4.08 -8.87 -19.01
C PHE A 117 4.46 -9.39 -20.40
N LYS A 118 5.35 -8.69 -21.12
CA LYS A 118 5.79 -9.08 -22.46
C LYS A 118 6.41 -10.49 -22.52
N ALA A 119 7.16 -10.88 -21.49
CA ALA A 119 7.81 -12.19 -21.41
C ALA A 119 6.87 -13.32 -20.94
N GLY A 120 5.67 -12.98 -20.46
CA GLY A 120 4.67 -13.92 -19.98
C GLY A 120 3.89 -13.35 -18.80
N ASN A 121 2.58 -13.50 -18.82
CA ASN A 121 1.70 -12.89 -17.82
C ASN A 121 1.41 -13.78 -16.60
N ARG A 122 1.86 -15.03 -16.56
CA ARG A 122 1.64 -15.99 -15.46
C ARG A 122 0.16 -16.13 -15.04
N GLY A 123 -0.76 -15.88 -15.98
CA GLY A 123 -2.21 -15.86 -15.75
C GLY A 123 -2.75 -14.54 -15.19
N PHE A 124 -1.91 -13.52 -15.04
CA PHE A 124 -2.35 -12.18 -14.66
C PHE A 124 -2.89 -11.39 -15.84
N SER A 125 -3.82 -10.51 -15.55
CA SER A 125 -4.35 -9.52 -16.49
C SER A 125 -4.51 -8.20 -15.77
N TRP A 126 -4.65 -7.10 -16.49
CA TRP A 126 -4.79 -5.79 -15.87
C TRP A 126 -5.78 -4.91 -16.61
N GLU A 127 -6.27 -3.91 -15.87
CA GLU A 127 -7.10 -2.83 -16.33
C GLU A 127 -6.65 -1.54 -15.66
N VAL A 128 -6.63 -0.44 -16.40
CA VAL A 128 -6.37 0.92 -15.86
C VAL A 128 -7.66 1.71 -15.95
N VAL A 129 -8.17 2.12 -14.81
CA VAL A 129 -9.42 2.89 -14.67
C VAL A 129 -9.04 4.33 -14.34
N ASP A 130 -9.00 5.18 -15.35
CA ASP A 130 -8.64 6.59 -15.26
C ASP A 130 -9.54 7.46 -16.16
N PRO A 131 -10.83 7.62 -15.81
CA PRO A 131 -11.81 8.32 -16.64
C PRO A 131 -11.50 9.81 -16.80
N ASN A 132 -10.75 10.40 -15.88
CA ASN A 132 -10.43 11.83 -15.86
C ASN A 132 -9.02 12.13 -16.38
N ASN A 133 -8.30 11.14 -16.91
CA ASN A 133 -6.93 11.25 -17.43
C ASN A 133 -5.94 11.86 -16.42
N VAL A 134 -5.99 11.40 -15.18
CA VAL A 134 -5.09 11.81 -14.09
C VAL A 134 -3.68 11.28 -14.30
N PHE A 135 -3.55 10.06 -14.87
CA PHE A 135 -2.27 9.45 -15.16
C PHE A 135 -1.58 10.09 -16.36
N LEU A 136 -0.73 11.05 -16.09
CA LEU A 136 0.12 11.65 -17.12
C LEU A 136 1.25 10.68 -17.49
N LYS A 137 1.70 10.74 -18.75
CA LYS A 137 2.92 10.05 -19.18
C LYS A 137 4.13 10.59 -18.41
N LYS A 138 5.03 9.68 -18.01
CA LYS A 138 6.25 10.02 -17.31
C LYS A 138 7.47 9.50 -18.04
N GLU A 139 8.59 10.22 -17.91
CA GLU A 139 9.87 9.79 -18.43
C GLU A 139 10.38 8.64 -17.56
N GLN A 140 10.80 7.57 -18.21
CA GLN A 140 11.36 6.39 -17.59
C GLN A 140 12.79 6.18 -18.03
N GLU A 141 13.65 5.72 -17.14
CA GLU A 141 15.01 5.37 -17.46
C GLU A 141 15.32 3.96 -17.00
N ASN A 142 15.61 3.07 -17.96
CA ASN A 142 15.95 1.68 -17.69
C ASN A 142 14.91 0.89 -16.85
N PHE A 143 13.62 1.25 -16.98
CA PHE A 143 12.54 0.53 -16.29
C PHE A 143 12.50 -0.93 -16.74
N GLY A 144 12.62 -1.87 -15.82
CA GLY A 144 12.70 -3.31 -16.06
C GLY A 144 13.85 -3.94 -15.28
N ASN A 145 14.31 -5.12 -15.73
CA ASN A 145 15.36 -5.93 -15.09
C ASN A 145 15.10 -6.25 -13.61
N ASP A 146 13.85 -6.43 -13.24
CA ASP A 146 13.42 -6.79 -11.89
C ASP A 146 12.24 -7.77 -11.90
N ASN A 147 11.83 -8.26 -10.72
CA ASN A 147 10.62 -9.05 -10.58
C ASN A 147 9.37 -8.17 -10.79
N TYR A 148 8.27 -8.80 -11.21
CA TYR A 148 7.08 -8.05 -11.58
C TYR A 148 6.46 -7.25 -10.42
N LEU A 149 6.54 -7.75 -9.18
CA LEU A 149 5.99 -7.04 -8.03
C LEU A 149 6.74 -5.74 -7.77
N ASN A 150 8.07 -5.75 -7.83
CA ASN A 150 8.89 -4.56 -7.67
C ASN A 150 8.58 -3.53 -8.77
N LEU A 151 8.50 -3.97 -10.02
CA LEU A 151 8.16 -3.09 -11.14
C LEU A 151 6.74 -2.51 -11.03
N ILE A 152 5.78 -3.28 -10.51
CA ILE A 152 4.45 -2.75 -10.21
C ILE A 152 4.52 -1.72 -9.10
N ASN A 153 5.27 -1.97 -8.02
CA ASN A 153 5.44 -1.00 -6.94
C ASN A 153 6.07 0.31 -7.43
N GLU A 154 7.06 0.24 -8.33
CA GLU A 154 7.63 1.42 -9.00
C GLU A 154 6.56 2.19 -9.79
N ILE A 155 5.69 1.50 -10.54
CA ILE A 155 4.54 2.12 -11.22
C ILE A 155 3.60 2.79 -10.21
N LEU A 156 3.26 2.11 -9.09
CA LEU A 156 2.35 2.66 -8.08
C LEU A 156 2.90 3.95 -7.47
N GLU A 157 4.19 4.00 -7.20
CA GLU A 157 4.89 5.18 -6.67
C GLU A 157 4.98 6.28 -7.72
N ASP A 158 5.52 5.99 -8.88
CA ASP A 158 5.74 6.95 -9.95
C ASP A 158 4.45 7.64 -10.39
N TYR A 159 3.39 6.87 -10.60
CA TYR A 159 2.12 7.41 -11.12
C TYR A 159 1.13 7.83 -10.03
N GLY A 160 1.45 7.60 -8.75
CA GLY A 160 0.51 7.84 -7.66
C GLY A 160 -0.73 6.96 -7.81
N ALA A 161 -0.50 5.66 -8.06
CA ALA A 161 -1.55 4.70 -8.33
C ALA A 161 -1.83 3.79 -7.13
N VAL A 162 -3.03 3.23 -7.09
CA VAL A 162 -3.39 2.12 -6.23
C VAL A 162 -3.79 0.91 -7.09
N VAL A 163 -3.34 -0.28 -6.70
CA VAL A 163 -3.74 -1.53 -7.32
C VAL A 163 -4.75 -2.26 -6.43
N ILE A 164 -5.86 -2.66 -7.03
CA ILE A 164 -6.89 -3.47 -6.38
C ILE A 164 -7.00 -4.79 -7.14
N PRO A 165 -6.36 -5.85 -6.64
CA PRO A 165 -6.45 -7.15 -7.28
C PRO A 165 -7.82 -7.80 -7.04
N ASN A 166 -8.33 -8.45 -8.07
CA ASN A 166 -9.39 -9.44 -8.00
C ASN A 166 -8.79 -10.78 -8.46
N ASN A 167 -8.32 -11.56 -7.52
CA ASN A 167 -7.42 -12.70 -7.78
C ASN A 167 -6.23 -12.26 -8.64
N LYS A 168 -6.08 -12.78 -9.86
CA LYS A 168 -5.02 -12.43 -10.81
C LYS A 168 -5.40 -11.31 -11.80
N HIS A 169 -6.55 -10.69 -11.63
CA HIS A 169 -6.93 -9.51 -12.40
C HIS A 169 -6.63 -8.24 -11.60
N LEU A 170 -5.76 -7.37 -12.12
CA LEU A 170 -5.24 -6.19 -11.44
C LEU A 170 -5.94 -4.95 -11.96
N ILE A 171 -6.54 -4.16 -11.08
CA ILE A 171 -7.23 -2.91 -11.46
C ILE A 171 -6.45 -1.76 -10.85
N PHE A 172 -5.98 -0.85 -11.70
CA PHE A 172 -5.20 0.32 -11.30
C PHE A 172 -6.07 1.58 -11.34
N TYR A 173 -6.03 2.35 -10.26
CA TYR A 173 -6.73 3.63 -10.14
C TYR A 173 -5.76 4.74 -9.73
N PRO A 174 -6.00 6.00 -10.15
CA PRO A 174 -5.36 7.13 -9.48
C PRO A 174 -5.75 7.13 -7.99
N ILE A 175 -4.77 7.27 -7.09
CA ILE A 175 -5.03 7.26 -5.63
C ILE A 175 -6.01 8.35 -5.20
N SER A 176 -6.00 9.49 -5.89
CA SER A 176 -6.91 10.62 -5.66
C SER A 176 -8.38 10.32 -5.98
N GLU A 177 -8.61 9.40 -6.93
CA GLU A 177 -9.94 9.05 -7.42
C GLU A 177 -10.45 7.71 -6.87
N TYR A 178 -9.57 6.93 -6.23
CA TYR A 178 -9.96 5.65 -5.66
C TYR A 178 -10.81 5.81 -4.40
N GLY A 179 -11.86 4.98 -4.31
CA GLY A 179 -12.80 4.95 -3.19
C GLY A 179 -13.91 6.00 -3.28
N ASN A 180 -14.99 5.76 -2.58
CA ASN A 180 -16.18 6.60 -2.59
C ASN A 180 -16.23 7.47 -1.33
N ILE A 181 -16.79 8.67 -1.45
CA ILE A 181 -17.20 9.45 -0.26
C ILE A 181 -18.44 8.78 0.28
N THR A 182 -18.38 8.33 1.54
CA THR A 182 -19.49 7.65 2.20
C THR A 182 -20.27 8.59 3.11
N GLU A 183 -21.53 8.25 3.38
CA GLU A 183 -22.34 8.91 4.41
C GLU A 183 -21.96 8.43 5.83
N GLN A 184 -21.08 7.44 5.93
CA GLN A 184 -20.60 6.92 7.22
C GLN A 184 -19.68 7.94 7.89
N GLN A 185 -19.71 7.96 9.21
CA GLN A 185 -18.78 8.76 10.00
C GLN A 185 -18.13 7.92 11.09
N ILE A 186 -16.87 8.25 11.36
CA ILE A 186 -16.14 7.78 12.54
C ILE A 186 -16.04 8.93 13.49
N ARG A 187 -16.67 8.81 14.67
CA ARG A 187 -16.75 9.91 15.64
C ARG A 187 -16.36 9.45 17.03
N TYR A 188 -15.42 10.17 17.62
CA TYR A 188 -14.96 9.93 18.99
C TYR A 188 -16.10 10.01 19.99
N LYS A 189 -16.10 9.11 21.00
CA LYS A 189 -17.15 8.94 22.01
C LYS A 189 -18.52 8.49 21.47
N TYR A 190 -18.67 8.36 20.16
CA TYR A 190 -19.89 7.81 19.56
C TYR A 190 -19.64 6.37 19.11
N ASN A 191 -18.93 6.14 18.02
CA ASN A 191 -18.65 4.81 17.49
C ASN A 191 -17.18 4.37 17.59
N THR A 192 -16.36 5.17 18.25
CA THR A 192 -15.02 4.80 18.71
C THR A 192 -14.70 5.48 20.04
N ASP A 193 -13.98 4.80 20.91
CA ASP A 193 -13.35 5.38 22.10
C ASP A 193 -11.83 5.38 21.97
N GLU A 194 -11.30 4.60 21.04
CA GLU A 194 -9.87 4.43 20.81
C GLU A 194 -9.50 5.08 19.49
N VAL A 195 -8.77 6.19 19.59
CA VAL A 195 -8.19 6.90 18.46
C VAL A 195 -6.74 7.14 18.84
N SER A 196 -5.81 6.63 18.06
CA SER A 196 -4.39 6.92 18.22
C SER A 196 -3.86 7.67 17.01
N PHE A 197 -2.94 8.60 17.27
CA PHE A 197 -2.14 9.25 16.26
C PHE A 197 -0.69 9.07 16.64
N ASP A 198 0.07 8.42 15.79
CA ASP A 198 1.51 8.30 15.91
C ASP A 198 2.14 9.35 15.00
N ILE A 199 3.02 10.17 15.54
CA ILE A 199 3.72 11.23 14.81
C ILE A 199 5.19 10.87 14.78
N ASP A 200 5.72 10.68 13.57
CA ASP A 200 7.14 10.44 13.33
C ASP A 200 7.74 11.58 12.51
N THR A 201 8.89 12.06 12.93
CA THR A 201 9.62 13.15 12.28
C THR A 201 11.00 12.73 11.77
N TYR A 202 11.34 11.46 11.79
CA TYR A 202 12.64 10.97 11.32
C TYR A 202 12.89 11.29 9.86
N ALA A 203 11.87 11.12 9.02
CA ALA A 203 11.93 11.42 7.60
C ALA A 203 11.76 12.91 7.26
N LEU A 204 11.35 13.75 8.23
CA LEU A 204 11.11 15.17 7.98
C LEU A 204 12.38 15.90 7.56
N LYS A 205 12.35 16.48 6.37
CA LYS A 205 13.42 17.29 5.77
C LYS A 205 12.84 18.62 5.28
N THR A 206 13.67 19.65 5.19
CA THR A 206 13.20 21.00 4.80
C THR A 206 13.96 21.56 3.62
N GLN A 207 14.99 20.88 3.16
CA GLN A 207 15.79 21.29 2.01
C GLN A 207 16.23 20.07 1.21
N ILE A 208 16.20 20.19 -0.11
CA ILE A 208 16.65 19.17 -1.06
C ILE A 208 17.40 19.81 -2.21
N LYS A 209 18.44 19.15 -2.72
CA LYS A 209 19.21 19.57 -3.88
C LYS A 209 18.98 18.59 -5.02
N GLY A 210 18.84 19.11 -6.24
CA GLY A 210 18.67 18.32 -7.45
C GLY A 210 19.74 18.61 -8.49
N TYR A 211 20.22 17.55 -9.11
CA TYR A 211 21.17 17.55 -10.21
C TYR A 211 20.46 17.02 -11.45
N GLY A 212 20.47 17.79 -12.53
CA GLY A 212 19.90 17.38 -13.81
C GLY A 212 20.91 16.70 -14.71
N LYS A 213 20.62 16.69 -16.02
CA LYS A 213 21.46 16.06 -17.03
C LYS A 213 22.87 16.62 -17.08
N LEU A 214 23.85 15.74 -17.17
CA LEU A 214 25.24 16.09 -17.45
C LEU A 214 25.39 16.53 -18.91
N LYS A 215 26.33 17.43 -19.16
CA LYS A 215 26.79 17.78 -20.53
C LYS A 215 27.58 16.63 -21.13
N GLU A 216 27.53 16.47 -22.45
CA GLU A 216 28.18 15.36 -23.16
C GLU A 216 29.71 15.26 -22.91
N ASN A 217 30.36 16.40 -22.58
CA ASN A 217 31.79 16.46 -22.30
C ASN A 217 32.12 16.65 -20.81
N ALA A 218 31.21 16.30 -19.91
CA ALA A 218 31.43 16.41 -18.46
C ALA A 218 32.53 15.44 -17.99
N ASN A 219 33.40 15.92 -17.12
CA ASN A 219 34.39 15.07 -16.48
C ASN A 219 33.77 14.36 -15.26
N THR A 220 33.43 13.11 -15.41
CA THR A 220 32.77 12.31 -14.37
C THR A 220 33.63 12.03 -13.14
N ASP A 221 34.97 12.15 -13.23
CA ASP A 221 35.84 11.92 -12.08
C ASP A 221 35.90 13.11 -11.11
N ASN A 222 35.48 14.31 -11.55
CA ASN A 222 35.47 15.51 -10.71
C ASN A 222 34.40 16.48 -11.18
N LEU A 223 33.13 16.14 -10.91
CA LEU A 223 31.97 16.90 -11.32
C LEU A 223 31.89 18.27 -10.63
N LYS A 224 31.63 19.31 -11.44
CA LYS A 224 31.35 20.68 -10.99
C LYS A 224 29.95 21.08 -11.40
N ASP A 225 29.39 22.09 -10.72
CA ASP A 225 28.07 22.62 -11.06
C ASP A 225 27.96 23.06 -12.53
N SER A 226 29.09 23.46 -13.15
CA SER A 226 29.17 23.82 -14.56
C SER A 226 29.06 22.68 -15.54
N ASP A 227 29.21 21.43 -15.08
CA ASP A 227 29.20 20.24 -15.93
C ASP A 227 27.78 19.75 -16.21
N TYR A 228 26.79 20.31 -15.54
CA TYR A 228 25.37 20.06 -15.76
C TYR A 228 24.79 21.01 -16.83
N VAL A 229 23.73 20.58 -17.51
CA VAL A 229 23.01 21.37 -18.55
C VAL A 229 22.45 22.66 -17.94
N PHE A 230 22.06 22.62 -16.68
CA PHE A 230 21.72 23.80 -15.86
C PHE A 230 22.38 23.66 -14.48
N PRO A 231 22.67 24.79 -13.78
CA PRO A 231 23.21 24.69 -12.42
C PRO A 231 22.31 23.91 -11.49
N PRO A 232 22.87 23.05 -10.60
CA PRO A 232 22.07 22.30 -9.62
C PRO A 232 21.13 23.19 -8.83
N VAL A 233 19.93 22.70 -8.59
CA VAL A 233 18.84 23.48 -7.95
C VAL A 233 18.71 23.05 -6.50
N THR A 234 18.61 24.02 -5.59
CA THR A 234 18.25 23.77 -4.19
C THR A 234 16.85 24.32 -3.92
N TYR A 235 15.98 23.48 -3.43
CA TYR A 235 14.67 23.88 -2.92
C TYR A 235 14.66 23.83 -1.41
N THR A 236 14.18 24.91 -0.78
CA THR A 236 13.97 25.01 0.66
C THR A 236 12.49 25.28 0.91
N SER A 237 11.84 24.41 1.66
CA SER A 237 10.43 24.54 2.04
C SER A 237 10.24 25.66 3.07
N ALA A 238 9.06 26.27 3.09
CA ALA A 238 8.66 27.23 4.14
C ALA A 238 8.68 26.61 5.55
N GLU A 239 8.52 25.29 5.67
CA GLU A 239 8.62 24.57 6.95
C GLU A 239 10.01 24.70 7.60
N SER A 240 11.02 25.15 6.86
CA SER A 240 12.35 25.45 7.41
C SER A 240 12.34 26.59 8.43
N GLU A 241 11.37 27.50 8.37
CA GLU A 241 11.20 28.57 9.38
C GLU A 241 10.84 27.97 10.75
N LYS A 242 10.10 26.86 10.75
CA LYS A 242 9.66 26.16 11.97
C LYS A 242 10.69 25.15 12.48
N TRP A 243 11.26 24.35 11.57
CA TRP A 243 12.05 23.17 11.90
C TRP A 243 13.56 23.36 11.70
N GLY A 244 13.98 24.50 11.18
CA GLY A 244 15.35 24.74 10.73
C GLY A 244 15.66 24.01 9.42
N ILE A 245 16.90 24.16 8.95
CA ILE A 245 17.36 23.47 7.73
C ILE A 245 17.68 22.00 8.05
N ARG A 246 16.96 21.09 7.43
CA ARG A 246 17.16 19.63 7.48
C ARG A 246 17.31 19.14 6.05
N ILE A 247 18.48 18.66 5.71
CA ILE A 247 18.84 18.34 4.32
C ILE A 247 18.44 16.90 4.00
N GLN A 248 17.68 16.74 2.92
CA GLN A 248 17.38 15.44 2.30
C GLN A 248 18.51 15.07 1.34
N ASP A 249 18.73 13.78 1.15
CA ASP A 249 19.64 13.28 0.13
C ASP A 249 19.33 13.92 -1.22
N PRO A 250 20.34 14.27 -2.00
CA PRO A 250 20.12 14.93 -3.28
C PRO A 250 19.44 13.98 -4.28
N VAL A 251 18.70 14.56 -5.20
CA VAL A 251 18.18 13.85 -6.37
C VAL A 251 19.13 14.08 -7.55
N GLU A 252 19.55 13.00 -8.18
CA GLU A 252 20.33 13.01 -9.42
C GLU A 252 19.45 12.37 -10.51
N ASP A 253 19.01 13.17 -11.49
CA ASP A 253 18.10 12.68 -12.51
C ASP A 253 18.36 13.32 -13.87
N GLU A 254 19.01 12.57 -14.76
CA GLU A 254 19.40 13.00 -16.09
C GLU A 254 18.22 13.25 -17.05
N ARG A 255 17.01 12.87 -16.68
CA ARG A 255 15.79 13.17 -17.43
C ARG A 255 15.51 14.68 -17.48
N TYR A 256 15.97 15.41 -16.47
CA TYR A 256 15.73 16.83 -16.35
C TYR A 256 16.79 17.67 -17.06
N THR A 257 16.37 18.33 -18.13
CA THR A 257 17.18 19.27 -18.93
C THR A 257 16.77 20.73 -18.74
N ILE A 258 15.67 20.96 -18.00
CA ILE A 258 15.09 22.27 -17.72
C ILE A 258 15.06 22.50 -16.22
N GLN A 259 15.72 23.56 -15.75
CA GLN A 259 15.86 23.88 -14.34
C GLN A 259 14.52 23.96 -13.60
N ASN A 260 13.51 24.59 -14.19
CA ASN A 260 12.21 24.76 -13.55
C ASN A 260 11.46 23.43 -13.36
N ASN A 261 11.63 22.49 -14.29
CA ASN A 261 11.03 21.17 -14.17
C ASN A 261 11.67 20.38 -13.01
N MET A 262 12.99 20.49 -12.83
CA MET A 262 13.69 19.94 -11.68
C MET A 262 13.17 20.58 -10.38
N LEU A 263 13.01 21.91 -10.33
CA LEU A 263 12.50 22.59 -9.14
C LEU A 263 11.10 22.08 -8.74
N GLU A 264 10.18 21.93 -9.69
CA GLU A 264 8.84 21.41 -9.41
C GLU A 264 8.88 19.95 -8.96
N TYR A 265 9.79 19.16 -9.50
CA TYR A 265 10.02 17.80 -9.04
C TYR A 265 10.53 17.75 -7.60
N LEU A 266 11.53 18.58 -7.26
CA LEU A 266 12.05 18.65 -5.89
C LEU A 266 10.99 19.05 -4.85
N LYS A 267 10.05 19.93 -5.21
CA LYS A 267 8.91 20.27 -4.35
C LYS A 267 8.00 19.08 -4.04
N GLN A 268 7.92 18.13 -4.96
CA GLN A 268 7.13 16.90 -4.78
C GLN A 268 7.90 15.85 -3.98
N GLN A 269 9.22 15.79 -4.17
CA GLN A 269 10.09 14.79 -3.53
C GLN A 269 10.49 15.16 -2.10
N LEU A 270 10.45 16.45 -1.74
CA LEU A 270 10.82 16.87 -0.39
C LEU A 270 9.77 16.44 0.63
N HIS A 271 10.20 15.65 1.60
CA HIS A 271 9.39 15.21 2.74
C HIS A 271 9.38 16.26 3.85
N ASP A 272 8.70 17.38 3.64
CA ASP A 272 8.71 18.56 4.51
C ASP A 272 7.59 18.55 5.58
N TYR A 273 7.08 17.39 5.93
CA TYR A 273 6.01 17.18 6.91
C TYR A 273 6.32 15.95 7.79
N PRO A 274 5.82 15.90 9.03
CA PRO A 274 5.86 14.69 9.85
C PRO A 274 5.01 13.59 9.27
N ASP A 275 5.42 12.35 9.42
CA ASP A 275 4.56 11.19 9.16
C ASP A 275 3.56 11.07 10.30
N VAL A 276 2.29 11.02 9.96
CA VAL A 276 1.19 10.82 10.91
C VAL A 276 0.40 9.60 10.48
N SER A 277 0.41 8.58 11.30
CA SER A 277 -0.47 7.43 11.15
C SER A 277 -1.61 7.50 12.15
N GLY A 278 -2.78 7.05 11.73
CA GLY A 278 -3.96 7.00 12.60
C GLY A 278 -4.58 5.62 12.59
N SER A 279 -4.87 5.08 13.76
CA SER A 279 -5.66 3.87 13.91
C SER A 279 -6.91 4.14 14.73
N VAL A 280 -7.97 3.43 14.40
CA VAL A 280 -9.27 3.57 15.03
C VAL A 280 -9.87 2.19 15.27
N THR A 281 -10.21 1.89 16.53
CA THR A 281 -10.99 0.71 16.86
C THR A 281 -12.47 1.08 16.95
N LEU A 282 -13.29 0.49 16.09
CA LEU A 282 -14.72 0.77 16.07
C LEU A 282 -15.44 -0.05 17.15
N LYS A 283 -16.52 0.51 17.73
CA LYS A 283 -17.39 -0.18 18.70
C LYS A 283 -18.34 -1.19 18.03
N TRP A 284 -18.68 -0.94 16.77
CA TRP A 284 -19.53 -1.81 15.94
C TRP A 284 -19.12 -1.73 14.49
N ALA A 285 -19.50 -2.74 13.73
CA ALA A 285 -19.20 -2.79 12.31
C ALA A 285 -19.86 -1.64 11.55
N LEU A 286 -19.07 -0.90 10.80
CA LEU A 286 -19.52 0.03 9.77
C LEU A 286 -19.41 -0.64 8.39
N SER A 287 -20.30 -0.29 7.49
CA SER A 287 -20.21 -0.74 6.10
C SER A 287 -19.20 0.13 5.35
N LEU A 288 -17.93 -0.20 5.49
CA LEU A 288 -16.82 0.47 4.83
C LEU A 288 -16.14 -0.49 3.87
N ASN A 289 -15.77 0.03 2.70
CA ASN A 289 -14.99 -0.68 1.71
C ASN A 289 -13.55 -0.15 1.67
N LYS A 290 -12.69 -0.89 1.00
CA LYS A 290 -11.32 -0.48 0.69
C LYS A 290 -11.33 0.86 -0.06
N GLY A 291 -10.57 1.83 0.42
CA GLY A 291 -10.45 3.14 -0.19
C GLY A 291 -11.57 4.13 0.12
N ASP A 292 -12.64 3.74 0.81
CA ASP A 292 -13.73 4.65 1.14
C ASP A 292 -13.23 5.87 1.92
N LYS A 293 -13.78 7.04 1.57
CA LYS A 293 -13.52 8.31 2.27
C LYS A 293 -14.63 8.53 3.29
N VAL A 294 -14.30 8.42 4.57
CA VAL A 294 -15.20 8.50 5.69
C VAL A 294 -15.02 9.81 6.44
N LEU A 295 -16.11 10.45 6.88
CA LEU A 295 -16.03 11.64 7.72
C LEU A 295 -15.52 11.25 9.10
N PHE A 296 -14.33 11.74 9.45
CA PHE A 296 -13.72 11.53 10.76
C PHE A 296 -13.89 12.77 11.62
N VAL A 297 -14.51 12.60 12.79
CA VAL A 297 -14.78 13.68 13.75
C VAL A 297 -14.11 13.33 15.08
N TYR A 298 -13.14 14.17 15.47
CA TYR A 298 -12.41 14.03 16.74
C TYR A 298 -12.44 15.38 17.48
N GLU A 299 -13.43 15.55 18.32
CA GLU A 299 -13.73 16.80 19.03
C GLU A 299 -12.58 17.28 19.93
N PRO A 300 -11.80 16.40 20.61
CA PRO A 300 -10.69 16.86 21.43
C PRO A 300 -9.66 17.71 20.67
N LEU A 301 -9.49 17.45 19.38
CA LEU A 301 -8.59 18.22 18.50
C LEU A 301 -9.36 19.16 17.53
N SER A 302 -10.68 19.27 17.64
CA SER A 302 -11.52 20.04 16.72
C SER A 302 -11.34 19.60 15.26
N LEU A 303 -11.09 18.29 15.04
CA LEU A 303 -10.96 17.71 13.71
C LEU A 303 -12.33 17.31 13.18
N SER A 304 -12.60 17.69 11.93
CA SER A 304 -13.72 17.20 11.14
C SER A 304 -13.27 17.19 9.67
N THR A 305 -12.93 16.03 9.17
CA THR A 305 -12.34 15.90 7.82
C THR A 305 -12.62 14.52 7.23
N TYR A 306 -12.63 14.42 5.90
CA TYR A 306 -12.67 13.13 5.23
C TYR A 306 -11.28 12.48 5.24
N ILE A 307 -11.24 11.22 5.65
CA ILE A 307 -10.03 10.42 5.68
C ILE A 307 -10.30 9.13 4.90
N GLN A 308 -9.32 8.70 4.11
CA GLN A 308 -9.43 7.48 3.31
C GLN A 308 -9.07 6.25 4.15
N VAL A 309 -9.84 5.19 3.99
CA VAL A 309 -9.58 3.87 4.58
C VAL A 309 -8.52 3.17 3.74
N VAL A 310 -7.31 3.05 4.27
CA VAL A 310 -6.17 2.40 3.60
C VAL A 310 -5.84 1.03 4.17
N GLY A 311 -6.46 0.65 5.28
CA GLY A 311 -6.33 -0.69 5.85
C GLY A 311 -7.62 -1.12 6.54
N ILE A 312 -7.96 -2.39 6.42
CA ILE A 312 -9.11 -3.01 7.08
C ILE A 312 -8.71 -4.41 7.53
N THR A 313 -8.84 -4.68 8.82
CA THR A 313 -8.79 -6.03 9.36
C THR A 313 -10.19 -6.45 9.80
N THR A 314 -10.71 -7.51 9.23
CA THR A 314 -12.04 -8.05 9.53
C THR A 314 -11.94 -9.41 10.22
N TYR A 315 -12.98 -9.74 10.97
CA TYR A 315 -13.11 -11.00 11.74
C TYR A 315 -14.38 -11.74 11.31
N PRO A 316 -14.41 -12.35 10.12
CA PRO A 316 -15.65 -12.81 9.51
C PRO A 316 -16.37 -13.93 10.26
N ALA A 317 -15.65 -14.66 11.14
CA ALA A 317 -16.22 -15.75 11.93
C ALA A 317 -16.88 -15.29 13.23
N ILE A 318 -16.65 -14.06 13.67
CA ILE A 318 -17.17 -13.52 14.93
C ILE A 318 -18.29 -12.54 14.62
N PRO A 319 -19.56 -12.89 14.90
CA PRO A 319 -20.68 -11.97 14.68
C PRO A 319 -20.48 -10.65 15.44
N ASN A 320 -20.71 -9.54 14.76
CA ASN A 320 -20.66 -8.17 15.31
C ASN A 320 -19.29 -7.72 15.86
N LYS A 321 -18.21 -8.49 15.67
CA LYS A 321 -16.87 -7.96 15.94
C LYS A 321 -16.58 -6.83 14.95
N ALA A 322 -16.28 -5.68 15.49
CA ALA A 322 -15.95 -4.52 14.68
C ALA A 322 -14.61 -4.71 13.95
N PRO A 323 -14.46 -4.20 12.73
CA PRO A 323 -13.20 -4.20 12.04
C PRO A 323 -12.23 -3.20 12.68
N GLU A 324 -10.94 -3.46 12.52
CA GLU A 324 -9.89 -2.48 12.76
C GLU A 324 -9.64 -1.71 11.47
N ILE A 325 -9.58 -0.38 11.55
CA ILE A 325 -9.46 0.49 10.39
C ILE A 325 -8.16 1.28 10.50
N VAL A 326 -7.38 1.26 9.41
CA VAL A 326 -6.22 2.15 9.22
C VAL A 326 -6.64 3.28 8.29
N LEU A 327 -6.38 4.49 8.75
CA LEU A 327 -6.75 5.72 8.06
C LEU A 327 -5.50 6.37 7.46
N SER A 328 -5.55 6.73 6.18
CA SER A 328 -4.46 7.43 5.50
C SER A 328 -4.50 8.93 5.78
N ASN A 329 -3.32 9.49 5.88
CA ASN A 329 -3.11 10.93 5.93
C ASN A 329 -2.60 11.43 4.58
N THR A 330 -3.32 12.37 3.98
CA THR A 330 -2.75 13.22 2.93
C THR A 330 -1.98 14.37 3.59
N LYS A 331 -1.02 14.98 2.89
CA LYS A 331 -0.29 16.18 3.38
C LYS A 331 -1.25 17.25 3.93
N LYS A 332 -2.39 17.48 3.27
CA LYS A 332 -3.44 18.42 3.71
C LYS A 332 -4.09 18.02 5.03
N THR A 333 -4.38 16.74 5.22
CA THR A 333 -4.99 16.21 6.47
C THR A 333 -3.99 16.29 7.62
N ILE A 334 -2.72 15.92 7.38
CA ILE A 334 -1.63 16.01 8.34
C ILE A 334 -1.48 17.46 8.83
N THR A 335 -1.41 18.42 7.91
CA THR A 335 -1.30 19.85 8.26
C THR A 335 -2.46 20.31 9.14
N SER A 336 -3.69 19.85 8.88
CA SER A 336 -4.86 20.16 9.71
C SER A 336 -4.75 19.56 11.11
N ILE A 337 -4.29 18.32 11.23
CA ILE A 337 -4.08 17.64 12.52
C ILE A 337 -3.02 18.39 13.34
N LEU A 338 -1.89 18.66 12.76
CA LEU A 338 -0.77 19.35 13.42
C LEU A 338 -1.15 20.77 13.85
N ALA A 339 -1.87 21.53 13.00
CA ALA A 339 -2.34 22.86 13.34
C ALA A 339 -3.29 22.84 14.56
N ASN A 340 -4.13 21.81 14.67
CA ASN A 340 -5.03 21.67 15.81
C ASN A 340 -4.31 21.18 17.07
N LEU A 341 -3.32 20.29 16.96
CA LEU A 341 -2.46 19.87 18.07
C LEU A 341 -1.67 21.05 18.64
N ALA A 342 -1.03 21.86 17.80
CA ALA A 342 -0.31 23.05 18.19
C ALA A 342 -1.21 24.08 18.88
N ARG A 343 -2.41 24.33 18.33
CA ARG A 343 -3.40 25.27 18.90
C ARG A 343 -3.85 24.85 20.30
N LYS A 344 -3.84 23.55 20.61
CA LYS A 344 -4.22 22.99 21.91
C LYS A 344 -3.05 22.79 22.87
N GLY A 345 -1.84 23.19 22.51
CA GLY A 345 -0.64 23.03 23.33
C GLY A 345 -0.25 21.58 23.61
N LEU A 346 -0.60 20.68 22.69
CA LEU A 346 -0.26 19.25 22.77
C LEU A 346 0.99 18.87 21.96
N MET A 347 1.69 19.87 21.43
CA MET A 347 2.99 19.77 20.78
C MET A 347 4.01 20.65 21.48
#